data_a7378bca5530d667c61daa195cf98d8e
#
_entry.id   a7378bca5530d667c61daa195cf98d8e
#
_cell.length_a   1.000
_cell.length_b   1.000
_cell.length_c   1.000
_cell.angle_alpha   90.00
_cell.angle_beta   90.00
_cell.angle_gamma   90.00
#
_symmetry.space_group_name_H-M   'P 1'
#
loop_
_entity.id
_entity.type
_entity.pdbx_description
1 polymer ?
#
loop_
_entity_poly.entity_id
_entity_poly.type
_entity_poly.pdbx_seq_one_letter_code
_entity_poly.pdbx_strand_id
1 'polypeptide(L)'
;MTLKQPQIVPPKRRRGASKAPHLKGMLQSFEGLMDVQQYWVHMTLHARNNAVITINKEKRQIQYRSYSTVPVSEIYHLGVLGYPALSSGKHYWEVDVSRSDVWLLGLNDGKCAQPQLHSKEETGTKKKYHSHIKQNVTFQPKCGYWVIGMKNSSVYNAFDECSITHNSSVLALSLPDRPSRVGVFLDREVCTLSFYDVSNCGALIYRFYDPAFPVEVYPYFNPMECSEPMTVCGVPS
;
A
#
# COMPACT_ATOMS: atom_id res chain seq x y z
N MET A 1 27.38 75.08 -11.67
CA MET A 1 27.45 73.64 -11.31
C MET A 1 26.09 73.07 -11.51
N THR A 2 25.86 72.29 -12.56
CA THR A 2 24.61 71.65 -12.86
C THR A 2 24.68 70.20 -12.36
N LEU A 3 23.86 69.87 -11.33
CA LEU A 3 23.77 68.56 -10.80
C LEU A 3 23.08 67.66 -11.83
N LYS A 4 23.76 66.58 -12.28
CA LYS A 4 23.17 65.53 -13.11
C LYS A 4 22.19 64.72 -12.29
N GLN A 5 20.93 64.62 -12.76
CA GLN A 5 19.95 63.71 -12.19
C GLN A 5 20.43 62.26 -12.26
N PRO A 6 20.24 61.46 -11.22
CA PRO A 6 20.59 60.04 -11.27
C PRO A 6 19.67 59.31 -12.25
N GLN A 7 20.28 58.61 -13.21
CA GLN A 7 19.56 57.71 -14.11
C GLN A 7 19.06 56.49 -13.34
N ILE A 8 17.77 56.28 -13.33
CA ILE A 8 17.15 55.05 -12.81
C ILE A 8 17.47 53.95 -13.81
N VAL A 9 18.41 53.06 -13.46
CA VAL A 9 18.71 51.85 -14.22
C VAL A 9 17.60 50.84 -13.87
N PRO A 10 16.80 50.39 -14.88
CA PRO A 10 15.78 49.40 -14.62
C PRO A 10 16.42 48.09 -14.12
N PRO A 11 15.86 47.38 -13.15
CA PRO A 11 16.42 46.14 -12.65
C PRO A 11 16.57 45.14 -13.78
N LYS A 12 17.79 44.64 -14.00
CA LYS A 12 18.06 43.56 -14.94
C LYS A 12 17.11 42.41 -14.61
N ARG A 13 16.19 42.14 -15.52
CA ARG A 13 15.37 40.91 -15.43
C ARG A 13 16.36 39.75 -15.32
N ARG A 14 16.46 39.14 -14.17
CA ARG A 14 17.10 37.81 -14.01
C ARG A 14 16.40 36.87 -14.95
N ARG A 15 17.02 36.53 -16.05
CA ARG A 15 16.59 35.46 -16.94
C ARG A 15 16.62 34.16 -16.13
N GLY A 16 15.45 33.58 -15.97
CA GLY A 16 15.31 32.18 -15.77
C GLY A 16 15.86 31.64 -14.43
N ALA A 17 15.10 31.73 -13.37
CA ALA A 17 15.12 30.60 -12.46
C ALA A 17 14.93 29.36 -13.34
N SER A 18 15.94 28.50 -13.39
CA SER A 18 15.82 27.17 -13.97
C SER A 18 14.55 26.56 -13.36
N LYS A 19 13.50 26.42 -14.15
CA LYS A 19 12.28 25.75 -13.70
C LYS A 19 12.72 24.32 -13.45
N ALA A 20 12.99 23.97 -12.18
CA ALA A 20 13.28 22.62 -11.82
C ALA A 20 12.08 21.78 -12.34
N PRO A 21 12.24 20.93 -13.35
CA PRO A 21 11.12 20.20 -13.94
C PRO A 21 10.40 19.32 -12.90
N HIS A 22 11.08 18.98 -11.81
CA HIS A 22 10.53 18.26 -10.67
C HIS A 22 9.55 19.06 -9.81
N LEU A 23 9.72 20.37 -9.68
CA LEU A 23 8.90 21.17 -8.75
C LEU A 23 7.42 21.16 -9.14
N LYS A 24 7.12 21.25 -10.43
CA LYS A 24 5.73 21.19 -10.91
C LYS A 24 5.10 19.80 -10.67
N GLY A 25 5.85 18.74 -10.91
CA GLY A 25 5.41 17.38 -10.65
C GLY A 25 5.18 17.13 -9.16
N MET A 26 6.09 17.60 -8.31
CA MET A 26 5.94 17.50 -6.85
C MET A 26 4.73 18.28 -6.33
N LEU A 27 4.50 19.49 -6.83
CA LEU A 27 3.31 20.29 -6.45
C LEU A 27 2.01 19.59 -6.87
N GLN A 28 1.95 19.06 -8.09
CA GLN A 28 0.77 18.31 -8.57
C GLN A 28 0.52 17.04 -7.76
N SER A 29 1.57 16.31 -7.38
CA SER A 29 1.45 15.12 -6.52
C SER A 29 0.97 15.50 -5.13
N PHE A 30 1.49 16.59 -4.56
CA PHE A 30 1.09 17.10 -3.26
C PHE A 30 -0.37 17.58 -3.25
N GLU A 31 -0.79 18.33 -4.26
CA GLU A 31 -2.19 18.76 -4.43
C GLU A 31 -3.11 17.53 -4.54
N GLY A 32 -2.74 16.53 -5.35
CA GLY A 32 -3.50 15.29 -5.47
C GLY A 32 -3.63 14.53 -4.16
N LEU A 33 -2.60 14.52 -3.30
CA LEU A 33 -2.66 13.91 -1.97
C LEU A 33 -3.60 14.71 -1.05
N MET A 34 -3.54 16.03 -1.05
CA MET A 34 -4.43 16.88 -0.25
C MET A 34 -5.90 16.66 -0.62
N ASP A 35 -6.19 16.52 -1.90
CA ASP A 35 -7.55 16.28 -2.39
C ASP A 35 -8.12 14.95 -1.89
N VAL A 36 -7.31 13.89 -1.81
CA VAL A 36 -7.79 12.58 -1.35
C VAL A 36 -7.89 12.49 0.18
N GLN A 37 -7.11 13.26 0.92
CA GLN A 37 -7.13 13.26 2.38
C GLN A 37 -8.47 13.73 2.97
N GLN A 38 -9.29 14.48 2.25
CA GLN A 38 -10.65 14.84 2.68
C GLN A 38 -11.57 13.62 2.87
N TYR A 39 -11.23 12.48 2.27
CA TYR A 39 -11.99 11.23 2.37
C TYR A 39 -11.47 10.30 3.46
N TRP A 40 -10.77 10.83 4.45
CA TRP A 40 -10.19 10.04 5.54
C TRP A 40 -11.24 9.20 6.25
N VAL A 41 -10.98 7.90 6.37
CA VAL A 41 -11.86 6.96 7.04
C VAL A 41 -11.33 6.61 8.43
N HIS A 42 -12.22 6.66 9.43
CA HIS A 42 -11.93 6.08 10.73
C HIS A 42 -12.11 4.57 10.67
N MET A 43 -11.05 3.83 10.97
CA MET A 43 -11.12 2.39 10.99
C MET A 43 -10.55 1.80 12.28
N THR A 44 -11.03 0.62 12.61
CA THR A 44 -10.50 -0.23 13.69
C THR A 44 -10.04 -1.55 13.12
N LEU A 45 -8.93 -2.07 13.64
CA LEU A 45 -8.36 -3.34 13.23
C LEU A 45 -9.01 -4.49 13.97
N HIS A 46 -9.31 -5.57 13.27
CA HIS A 46 -9.85 -6.79 13.84
C HIS A 46 -9.00 -7.98 13.43
N ALA A 47 -8.42 -8.66 14.42
CA ALA A 47 -7.73 -9.91 14.18
C ALA A 47 -8.75 -11.03 13.96
N ARG A 48 -8.57 -11.78 12.91
CA ARG A 48 -9.26 -13.06 12.75
C ARG A 48 -8.44 -14.12 13.46
N ASN A 49 -8.89 -14.57 14.64
CA ASN A 49 -8.38 -15.73 15.40
C ASN A 49 -6.91 -16.10 15.14
N ASN A 50 -6.04 -15.11 15.26
CA ASN A 50 -4.68 -15.23 14.82
C ASN A 50 -3.74 -15.18 16.02
N ALA A 51 -3.20 -16.32 16.41
CA ALA A 51 -2.32 -16.44 17.56
C ALA A 51 -0.97 -15.72 17.40
N VAL A 52 -0.60 -15.38 16.15
CA VAL A 52 0.72 -14.82 15.83
C VAL A 52 0.73 -13.34 15.51
N ILE A 53 -0.44 -12.73 15.27
CA ILE A 53 -0.55 -11.27 15.12
C ILE A 53 -1.21 -10.68 16.35
N THR A 54 -0.62 -9.63 16.89
CA THR A 54 -1.20 -8.84 17.96
C THR A 54 -1.66 -7.49 17.45
N ILE A 55 -2.80 -7.07 17.98
CA ILE A 55 -3.35 -5.73 17.80
C ILE A 55 -3.29 -5.02 19.15
N ASN A 56 -2.83 -3.77 19.18
CA ASN A 56 -2.80 -2.98 20.41
C ASN A 56 -4.23 -2.64 20.90
N LYS A 57 -4.33 -2.08 22.13
CA LYS A 57 -5.61 -1.76 22.75
C LYS A 57 -6.42 -0.73 21.97
N GLU A 58 -5.74 0.21 21.33
CA GLU A 58 -6.33 1.26 20.48
C GLU A 58 -6.79 0.75 19.12
N LYS A 59 -6.55 -0.56 18.81
CA LYS A 59 -6.88 -1.21 17.54
C LYS A 59 -6.32 -0.50 16.31
N ARG A 60 -5.09 0.00 16.41
CA ARG A 60 -4.39 0.73 15.35
C ARG A 60 -3.02 0.18 15.00
N GLN A 61 -2.39 -0.56 15.91
CA GLN A 61 -1.07 -1.17 15.65
C GLN A 61 -1.19 -2.67 15.51
N ILE A 62 -0.50 -3.20 14.53
CA ILE A 62 -0.37 -4.63 14.29
C ILE A 62 1.10 -5.02 14.30
N GLN A 63 1.37 -6.17 14.88
CA GLN A 63 2.71 -6.69 15.05
C GLN A 63 2.72 -8.21 14.99
N TYR A 64 3.73 -8.79 14.36
CA TYR A 64 3.96 -10.24 14.37
C TYR A 64 4.61 -10.66 15.68
N ARG A 65 4.10 -11.74 16.28
CA ARG A 65 4.71 -12.39 17.46
C ARG A 65 5.40 -13.68 17.08
N SER A 66 6.69 -13.72 17.30
CA SER A 66 7.58 -14.83 16.95
C SER A 66 7.43 -16.11 17.80
N TYR A 67 6.38 -16.27 18.61
CA TYR A 67 6.30 -17.37 19.58
C TYR A 67 5.55 -18.61 19.09
N SER A 68 5.17 -18.67 17.83
CA SER A 68 4.39 -19.80 17.36
C SER A 68 5.18 -20.71 16.42
N THR A 69 4.94 -21.99 16.58
CA THR A 69 5.36 -23.05 15.66
C THR A 69 4.56 -23.07 14.36
N VAL A 70 3.93 -21.93 13.98
CA VAL A 70 3.16 -21.84 12.74
C VAL A 70 4.11 -21.98 11.55
N PRO A 71 3.85 -22.90 10.63
CA PRO A 71 4.65 -23.03 9.43
C PRO A 71 4.71 -21.72 8.64
N VAL A 72 5.89 -21.38 8.12
CA VAL A 72 6.09 -20.18 7.30
C VAL A 72 5.07 -20.05 6.15
N SER A 73 4.58 -21.17 5.63
CA SER A 73 3.52 -21.21 4.60
C SER A 73 2.17 -20.64 5.06
N GLU A 74 1.91 -20.60 6.37
CA GLU A 74 0.66 -20.09 6.93
C GLU A 74 0.76 -18.61 7.30
N ILE A 75 1.96 -18.07 7.50
CA ILE A 75 2.19 -16.66 7.87
C ILE A 75 1.66 -15.70 6.80
N TYR A 76 1.70 -16.10 5.54
CA TYR A 76 1.19 -15.30 4.42
C TYR A 76 -0.35 -15.10 4.45
N HIS A 77 -1.08 -15.93 5.19
CA HIS A 77 -2.54 -15.86 5.32
C HIS A 77 -3.01 -15.07 6.55
N LEU A 78 -2.08 -14.54 7.31
CA LEU A 78 -2.32 -13.94 8.63
C LEU A 78 -2.60 -12.43 8.57
N GLY A 79 -3.29 -11.95 7.55
CA GLY A 79 -3.65 -10.53 7.46
C GLY A 79 -4.74 -10.13 8.47
N VAL A 80 -4.77 -8.84 8.78
CA VAL A 80 -5.75 -8.16 9.62
C VAL A 80 -6.64 -7.30 8.72
N LEU A 81 -7.95 -7.27 9.02
CA LEU A 81 -8.89 -6.41 8.31
C LEU A 81 -9.20 -5.14 9.12
N GLY A 82 -9.35 -4.04 8.39
CA GLY A 82 -9.90 -2.78 8.90
C GLY A 82 -11.41 -2.75 8.74
N TYR A 83 -12.12 -2.18 9.69
CA TYR A 83 -13.56 -1.97 9.66
C TYR A 83 -13.88 -0.49 9.82
N PRO A 84 -14.94 0.01 9.17
CA PRO A 84 -16.01 -0.71 8.49
C PRO A 84 -15.62 -1.26 7.11
N ALA A 85 -16.50 -2.10 6.54
CA ALA A 85 -16.46 -2.47 5.13
C ALA A 85 -16.68 -1.23 4.24
N LEU A 86 -16.02 -1.21 3.09
CA LEU A 86 -16.05 -0.09 2.15
C LEU A 86 -16.87 -0.50 0.92
N SER A 87 -18.14 -0.09 0.85
CA SER A 87 -19.07 -0.54 -0.19
C SER A 87 -19.35 0.50 -1.28
N SER A 88 -19.16 1.79 -0.99
CA SER A 88 -19.46 2.90 -1.92
C SER A 88 -18.64 4.13 -1.60
N GLY A 89 -18.54 5.08 -2.55
CA GLY A 89 -17.88 6.36 -2.35
C GLY A 89 -16.36 6.29 -2.36
N LYS A 90 -15.74 7.27 -1.72
CA LYS A 90 -14.29 7.48 -1.66
C LYS A 90 -13.77 7.32 -0.24
N HIS A 91 -12.63 6.68 -0.10
CA HIS A 91 -12.04 6.37 1.21
C HIS A 91 -10.52 6.51 1.17
N TYR A 92 -9.98 7.17 2.18
CA TYR A 92 -8.55 7.37 2.34
C TYR A 92 -8.08 6.97 3.74
N TRP A 93 -6.91 6.37 3.84
CA TRP A 93 -6.21 6.10 5.11
C TRP A 93 -4.71 6.06 4.91
N GLU A 94 -3.96 6.19 5.99
CA GLU A 94 -2.50 6.12 5.98
C GLU A 94 -2.00 5.04 6.93
N VAL A 95 -0.85 4.48 6.58
CA VAL A 95 -0.16 3.47 7.37
C VAL A 95 1.29 3.88 7.54
N ASP A 96 1.73 4.00 8.78
CA ASP A 96 3.14 4.14 9.13
C ASP A 96 3.82 2.77 9.02
N VAL A 97 4.79 2.68 8.13
CA VAL A 97 5.59 1.50 7.82
C VAL A 97 7.10 1.76 8.04
N SER A 98 7.43 2.88 8.70
CA SER A 98 8.81 3.36 8.88
C SER A 98 9.73 2.33 9.52
N ARG A 99 9.18 1.53 10.44
CA ARG A 99 9.90 0.51 11.19
C ARG A 99 9.83 -0.89 10.59
N SER A 100 8.91 -1.12 9.64
CA SER A 100 8.66 -2.45 9.07
C SER A 100 9.55 -2.69 7.85
N ASP A 101 10.28 -3.78 7.83
CA ASP A 101 11.16 -4.19 6.72
C ASP A 101 10.50 -5.18 5.75
N VAL A 102 9.31 -5.67 6.11
CA VAL A 102 8.44 -6.51 5.28
C VAL A 102 6.97 -6.25 5.63
N TRP A 103 6.13 -6.06 4.62
CA TRP A 103 4.69 -5.84 4.81
C TRP A 103 3.88 -6.01 3.52
N LEU A 104 2.56 -6.23 3.67
CA LEU A 104 1.56 -6.12 2.61
C LEU A 104 0.45 -5.18 3.05
N LEU A 105 0.00 -4.32 2.14
CA LEU A 105 -1.07 -3.35 2.34
C LEU A 105 -2.03 -3.33 1.16
N GLY A 106 -3.31 -3.06 1.41
CA GLY A 106 -4.30 -2.84 0.37
C GLY A 106 -5.72 -3.18 0.77
N LEU A 107 -6.39 -3.96 -0.04
CA LEU A 107 -7.76 -4.43 0.17
C LEU A 107 -7.86 -5.94 0.12
N ASN A 108 -8.90 -6.46 0.80
CA ASN A 108 -9.36 -7.84 0.72
C ASN A 108 -10.88 -7.88 0.60
N ASP A 109 -11.43 -8.91 -0.07
CA ASP A 109 -12.87 -9.10 -0.29
C ASP A 109 -13.63 -9.64 0.95
N GLY A 110 -12.95 -9.81 2.06
CA GLY A 110 -13.52 -10.34 3.30
C GLY A 110 -13.80 -11.84 3.29
N LYS A 111 -13.73 -12.47 2.15
CA LYS A 111 -14.01 -13.90 1.99
C LYS A 111 -12.78 -14.70 2.30
N CYS A 112 -12.11 -14.63 3.40
CA CYS A 112 -10.92 -15.43 3.64
C CYS A 112 -10.86 -16.65 2.72
N ALA A 113 -10.16 -16.53 1.64
CA ALA A 113 -9.72 -17.70 0.91
C ALA A 113 -8.77 -18.42 1.85
N GLN A 114 -9.30 -19.33 2.66
CA GLN A 114 -8.46 -20.44 3.10
C GLN A 114 -7.86 -20.99 1.82
N PRO A 115 -6.53 -21.22 1.75
CA PRO A 115 -5.98 -21.92 0.61
C PRO A 115 -6.82 -23.19 0.51
N GLN A 116 -7.55 -23.32 -0.58
CA GLN A 116 -8.11 -24.63 -0.91
C GLN A 116 -6.87 -25.50 -1.11
N LEU A 117 -6.52 -26.22 -0.07
CA LEU A 117 -5.76 -27.44 -0.17
C LEU A 117 -6.57 -28.33 -1.12
N HIS A 118 -6.35 -28.18 -2.40
CA HIS A 118 -6.70 -29.21 -3.33
C HIS A 118 -5.86 -30.43 -2.95
N SER A 119 -6.42 -31.21 -2.04
CA SER A 119 -5.99 -32.55 -1.76
C SER A 119 -6.26 -33.41 -3.02
N LYS A 120 -5.38 -33.24 -4.00
CA LYS A 120 -5.06 -34.36 -4.90
C LYS A 120 -3.80 -34.98 -4.30
N GLU A 121 -4.05 -36.07 -3.57
CA GLU A 121 -3.03 -37.05 -3.29
C GLU A 121 -2.40 -37.46 -4.61
N GLU A 122 -1.23 -36.90 -4.92
CA GLU A 122 -0.27 -37.52 -5.80
C GLU A 122 0.92 -37.94 -4.95
N THR A 123 0.90 -39.23 -4.68
CA THR A 123 2.01 -40.00 -4.13
C THR A 123 3.28 -39.75 -4.91
N GLY A 124 4.33 -39.37 -4.19
CA GLY A 124 5.71 -39.60 -4.63
C GLY A 124 6.54 -38.36 -4.94
N THR A 125 7.60 -38.29 -4.16
CA THR A 125 8.85 -37.55 -4.32
C THR A 125 8.90 -36.08 -3.88
N LYS A 126 9.62 -35.89 -2.78
CA LYS A 126 10.08 -34.63 -2.20
C LYS A 126 10.80 -33.75 -3.22
N LYS A 127 10.23 -32.62 -3.61
CA LYS A 127 10.96 -31.51 -4.21
C LYS A 127 10.71 -30.22 -3.41
N LYS A 128 11.74 -29.82 -2.72
CA LYS A 128 11.83 -28.70 -1.77
C LYS A 128 11.90 -27.30 -2.42
N TYR A 129 11.49 -27.12 -3.69
CA TYR A 129 11.78 -25.91 -4.48
C TYR A 129 10.54 -25.14 -4.99
N HIS A 130 9.30 -25.47 -4.55
CA HIS A 130 8.09 -24.87 -5.14
C HIS A 130 7.35 -23.88 -4.26
N SER A 131 7.86 -23.52 -3.06
CA SER A 131 7.10 -22.69 -2.13
C SER A 131 6.99 -21.20 -2.53
N HIS A 132 8.02 -20.64 -3.20
CA HIS A 132 8.04 -19.20 -3.50
C HIS A 132 7.09 -18.79 -4.65
N ILE A 133 6.90 -19.64 -5.65
CA ILE A 133 6.03 -19.31 -6.79
C ILE A 133 4.54 -19.41 -6.44
N LYS A 134 4.15 -20.35 -5.58
CA LYS A 134 2.75 -20.48 -5.11
C LYS A 134 2.32 -19.35 -4.17
N GLN A 135 3.24 -18.75 -3.42
CA GLN A 135 2.93 -17.65 -2.48
C GLN A 135 2.53 -16.35 -3.19
N ASN A 136 3.16 -16.04 -4.33
CA ASN A 136 2.86 -14.82 -5.09
C ASN A 136 1.48 -14.86 -5.78
N VAL A 137 0.94 -16.02 -6.04
CA VAL A 137 -0.36 -16.21 -6.70
C VAL A 137 -1.54 -15.98 -5.74
N THR A 138 -1.31 -16.03 -4.43
CA THR A 138 -2.37 -15.94 -3.41
C THR A 138 -2.87 -14.51 -3.20
N PHE A 139 -2.03 -13.50 -3.43
CA PHE A 139 -2.34 -12.10 -3.14
C PHE A 139 -2.80 -11.31 -4.38
N GLN A 140 -3.72 -11.86 -5.16
CA GLN A 140 -4.14 -11.26 -6.43
C GLN A 140 -5.63 -10.96 -6.47
N PRO A 141 -6.09 -10.05 -7.36
CA PRO A 141 -7.49 -9.69 -7.50
C PRO A 141 -8.44 -10.88 -7.62
N LYS A 142 -8.12 -11.88 -8.43
CA LYS A 142 -8.92 -13.13 -8.54
C LYS A 142 -9.01 -13.94 -7.25
N CYS A 143 -8.10 -13.70 -6.30
CA CYS A 143 -8.11 -14.30 -4.96
C CYS A 143 -8.70 -13.36 -3.92
N GLY A 144 -9.27 -12.22 -4.33
CA GLY A 144 -9.88 -11.22 -3.45
C GLY A 144 -8.86 -10.31 -2.76
N TYR A 145 -7.68 -10.08 -3.36
CA TYR A 145 -6.64 -9.20 -2.82
C TYR A 145 -6.19 -8.16 -3.86
N TRP A 146 -6.15 -6.91 -3.46
CA TRP A 146 -5.57 -5.78 -4.20
C TRP A 146 -4.49 -5.16 -3.32
N VAL A 147 -3.28 -5.68 -3.40
CA VAL A 147 -2.23 -5.34 -2.44
C VAL A 147 -0.91 -5.01 -3.12
N ILE A 148 -0.18 -4.11 -2.47
CA ILE A 148 1.24 -3.91 -2.69
C ILE A 148 2.02 -4.41 -1.48
N GLY A 149 3.31 -4.67 -1.64
CA GLY A 149 4.15 -5.11 -0.55
C GLY A 149 5.59 -4.68 -0.68
N MET A 150 6.27 -4.75 0.45
CA MET A 150 7.70 -4.56 0.56
C MET A 150 8.35 -5.81 1.17
N LYS A 151 9.50 -6.17 0.66
CA LYS A 151 10.33 -7.25 1.19
C LYS A 151 11.78 -6.79 1.29
N ASN A 152 12.46 -7.20 2.35
CA ASN A 152 13.87 -6.91 2.60
C ASN A 152 14.18 -5.40 2.52
N SER A 153 13.29 -4.56 3.05
CA SER A 153 13.42 -3.10 3.15
C SER A 153 13.60 -2.34 1.81
N SER A 154 13.64 -3.01 0.66
CA SER A 154 13.97 -2.37 -0.62
C SER A 154 13.27 -2.94 -1.86
N VAL A 155 12.67 -4.13 -1.76
CA VAL A 155 11.98 -4.75 -2.90
C VAL A 155 10.48 -4.52 -2.78
N TYR A 156 9.93 -3.74 -3.69
CA TYR A 156 8.51 -3.40 -3.73
C TYR A 156 7.82 -4.11 -4.87
N ASN A 157 6.63 -4.64 -4.60
CA ASN A 157 5.85 -5.36 -5.59
C ASN A 157 4.37 -4.96 -5.52
N ALA A 158 3.72 -4.91 -6.68
CA ALA A 158 2.27 -4.94 -6.80
C ALA A 158 1.83 -6.33 -7.27
N PHE A 159 0.84 -6.90 -6.60
CA PHE A 159 0.29 -8.22 -6.93
C PHE A 159 -0.97 -8.03 -7.76
N ASP A 160 -0.81 -8.00 -9.08
CA ASP A 160 -1.88 -7.68 -10.01
C ASP A 160 -2.14 -8.82 -11.00
N GLU A 161 -3.05 -8.60 -11.93
CA GLU A 161 -3.36 -9.49 -13.03
C GLU A 161 -3.18 -8.77 -14.37
N CYS A 162 -2.70 -9.50 -15.37
CA CYS A 162 -2.69 -8.98 -16.71
C CYS A 162 -4.13 -8.86 -17.23
N SER A 163 -4.57 -7.65 -17.57
CA SER A 163 -5.94 -7.36 -18.03
C SER A 163 -6.34 -8.11 -19.31
N ILE A 164 -5.38 -8.56 -20.10
CA ILE A 164 -5.64 -9.27 -21.36
C ILE A 164 -5.68 -10.79 -21.16
N THR A 165 -4.74 -11.33 -20.39
CA THR A 165 -4.58 -12.79 -20.25
C THR A 165 -5.17 -13.33 -18.96
N HIS A 166 -5.59 -12.46 -18.02
CA HIS A 166 -6.01 -12.79 -16.66
C HIS A 166 -4.99 -13.65 -15.89
N ASN A 167 -3.74 -13.60 -16.36
CA ASN A 167 -2.66 -14.27 -15.67
C ASN A 167 -2.15 -13.43 -14.51
N SER A 168 -1.80 -14.12 -13.45
CA SER A 168 -1.17 -13.55 -12.29
C SER A 168 0.12 -12.81 -12.63
N SER A 169 0.25 -11.58 -12.19
CA SER A 169 1.42 -10.75 -12.41
C SER A 169 1.94 -10.18 -11.11
N VAL A 170 3.24 -10.35 -10.86
CA VAL A 170 3.93 -9.66 -9.76
C VAL A 170 4.81 -8.59 -10.40
N LEU A 171 4.40 -7.34 -10.24
CA LEU A 171 5.07 -6.21 -10.85
C LEU A 171 6.09 -5.65 -9.85
N ALA A 172 7.36 -5.62 -10.25
CA ALA A 172 8.39 -4.94 -9.49
C ALA A 172 8.21 -3.42 -9.59
N LEU A 173 8.17 -2.75 -8.45
CA LEU A 173 8.04 -1.30 -8.36
C LEU A 173 9.39 -0.70 -8.01
N SER A 174 9.78 0.35 -8.72
CA SER A 174 11.00 1.10 -8.45
C SER A 174 10.64 2.40 -7.74
N LEU A 175 11.03 2.52 -6.48
CA LEU A 175 10.84 3.73 -5.68
C LEU A 175 12.19 4.40 -5.44
N PRO A 176 12.28 5.75 -5.52
CA PRO A 176 13.53 6.46 -5.30
C PRO A 176 14.02 6.32 -3.86
N ASP A 177 13.08 6.34 -2.90
CA ASP A 177 13.34 6.24 -1.47
C ASP A 177 12.38 5.25 -0.82
N ARG A 178 12.70 4.83 0.39
CA ARG A 178 11.83 3.98 1.20
C ARG A 178 10.69 4.81 1.80
N PRO A 179 9.42 4.53 1.48
CA PRO A 179 8.30 5.17 2.13
C PRO A 179 8.30 4.90 3.63
N SER A 180 8.22 5.93 4.45
CA SER A 180 7.96 5.79 5.88
C SER A 180 6.46 5.73 6.16
N ARG A 181 5.63 6.29 5.26
CA ARG A 181 4.18 6.30 5.36
C ARG A 181 3.56 6.10 3.99
N VAL A 182 2.62 5.18 3.91
CA VAL A 182 1.86 4.87 2.70
C VAL A 182 0.43 5.34 2.87
N GLY A 183 -0.03 6.21 1.96
CA GLY A 183 -1.43 6.61 1.81
C GLY A 183 -2.13 5.64 0.87
N VAL A 184 -3.35 5.24 1.20
CA VAL A 184 -4.17 4.36 0.38
C VAL A 184 -5.50 5.04 0.09
N PHE A 185 -5.86 5.13 -1.18
CA PHE A 185 -7.08 5.77 -1.64
C PHE A 185 -7.91 4.83 -2.51
N LEU A 186 -9.10 4.50 -2.03
CA LEU A 186 -10.10 3.76 -2.78
C LEU A 186 -11.14 4.74 -3.34
N ASP A 187 -11.33 4.70 -4.65
CA ASP A 187 -12.42 5.37 -5.34
C ASP A 187 -13.33 4.33 -6.00
N ARG A 188 -14.50 4.11 -5.38
CA ARG A 188 -15.48 3.12 -5.86
C ARG A 188 -16.21 3.58 -7.12
N GLU A 189 -16.26 4.89 -7.37
CA GLU A 189 -16.97 5.46 -8.53
C GLU A 189 -16.22 5.20 -9.84
N VAL A 190 -14.89 5.25 -9.76
CA VAL A 190 -14.01 4.97 -10.92
C VAL A 190 -13.25 3.66 -10.80
N CYS A 191 -13.60 2.83 -9.82
CA CYS A 191 -13.06 1.48 -9.62
C CYS A 191 -11.54 1.44 -9.50
N THR A 192 -10.95 2.37 -8.73
CA THR A 192 -9.50 2.44 -8.54
C THR A 192 -9.08 2.35 -7.08
N LEU A 193 -7.94 1.69 -6.86
CA LEU A 193 -7.21 1.69 -5.59
C LEU A 193 -5.81 2.22 -5.83
N SER A 194 -5.48 3.34 -5.21
CA SER A 194 -4.21 4.04 -5.39
C SER A 194 -3.39 4.05 -4.12
N PHE A 195 -2.07 3.91 -4.26
CA PHE A 195 -1.10 3.96 -3.17
C PHE A 195 -0.15 5.12 -3.39
N TYR A 196 0.08 5.90 -2.35
CA TYR A 196 0.91 7.10 -2.38
C TYR A 196 2.03 7.02 -1.35
N ASP A 197 3.20 7.49 -1.71
CA ASP A 197 4.28 7.77 -0.76
C ASP A 197 4.03 9.13 -0.10
N VAL A 198 3.41 9.11 1.08
CA VAL A 198 3.11 10.33 1.85
C VAL A 198 4.39 11.03 2.31
N SER A 199 5.45 10.25 2.58
CA SER A 199 6.75 10.79 2.99
C SER A 199 7.51 11.47 1.86
N ASN A 200 7.12 11.21 0.60
CA ASN A 200 7.69 11.81 -0.60
C ASN A 200 6.63 12.61 -1.39
N CYS A 201 6.08 13.63 -0.75
CA CYS A 201 5.12 14.58 -1.33
C CYS A 201 3.90 13.94 -2.02
N GLY A 202 3.48 12.74 -1.59
CA GLY A 202 2.32 12.06 -2.17
C GLY A 202 2.59 11.46 -3.56
N ALA A 203 3.83 11.10 -3.86
CA ALA A 203 4.15 10.43 -5.11
C ALA A 203 3.35 9.13 -5.26
N LEU A 204 2.75 8.91 -6.42
CA LEU A 204 2.00 7.69 -6.70
C LEU A 204 2.97 6.50 -6.75
N ILE A 205 2.72 5.50 -5.90
CA ILE A 205 3.45 4.23 -5.88
C ILE A 205 2.86 3.27 -6.92
N TYR A 206 1.54 3.03 -6.82
CA TYR A 206 0.82 2.12 -7.72
C TYR A 206 -0.67 2.42 -7.73
N ARG A 207 -1.35 2.01 -8.83
CA ARG A 207 -2.81 2.09 -8.94
C ARG A 207 -3.37 0.83 -9.58
N PHE A 208 -4.26 0.15 -8.86
CA PHE A 208 -5.13 -0.87 -9.42
C PHE A 208 -6.34 -0.21 -10.09
N TYR A 209 -6.78 -0.81 -11.18
CA TYR A 209 -8.07 -0.55 -11.78
C TYR A 209 -8.81 -1.89 -11.89
N ASP A 210 -9.93 -2.02 -11.21
CA ASP A 210 -10.73 -3.23 -11.24
C ASP A 210 -12.23 -2.90 -11.27
N PRO A 211 -12.88 -2.95 -12.45
CA PRO A 211 -14.31 -2.70 -12.58
C PRO A 211 -15.17 -3.77 -11.89
N ALA A 212 -14.57 -4.90 -11.50
CA ALA A 212 -15.22 -6.02 -10.84
C ALA A 212 -15.01 -6.06 -9.32
N PHE A 213 -14.61 -4.95 -8.69
CA PHE A 213 -14.53 -4.88 -7.23
C PHE A 213 -15.81 -5.44 -6.59
N PRO A 214 -15.72 -6.34 -5.61
CA PRO A 214 -16.86 -6.81 -4.85
C PRO A 214 -17.66 -5.68 -4.22
N VAL A 215 -18.94 -5.94 -3.88
CA VAL A 215 -19.80 -4.93 -3.21
C VAL A 215 -19.14 -4.42 -1.95
N GLU A 216 -18.56 -5.30 -1.15
CA GLU A 216 -17.82 -4.95 0.06
C GLU A 216 -16.36 -5.35 -0.09
N VAL A 217 -15.47 -4.43 0.28
CA VAL A 217 -14.03 -4.68 0.45
C VAL A 217 -13.58 -4.11 1.78
N TYR A 218 -12.49 -4.64 2.30
CA TYR A 218 -11.96 -4.28 3.60
C TYR A 218 -10.50 -3.83 3.47
N PRO A 219 -10.09 -2.76 4.13
CA PRO A 219 -8.66 -2.46 4.28
C PRO A 219 -7.91 -3.68 4.81
N TYR A 220 -6.80 -4.01 4.18
CA TYR A 220 -6.01 -5.20 4.49
C TYR A 220 -4.60 -4.81 4.90
N PHE A 221 -4.12 -5.45 5.96
CA PHE A 221 -2.82 -5.21 6.57
C PHE A 221 -2.17 -6.54 6.93
N ASN A 222 -0.92 -6.73 6.53
CA ASN A 222 -0.17 -7.92 6.92
C ASN A 222 1.27 -7.52 7.27
N PRO A 223 1.68 -7.64 8.55
CA PRO A 223 3.05 -7.35 8.98
C PRO A 223 4.03 -8.43 8.57
N MET A 224 3.54 -9.50 7.93
CA MET A 224 4.37 -10.66 7.55
C MET A 224 5.14 -11.22 8.76
N GLU A 225 6.46 -11.36 8.64
CA GLU A 225 7.35 -11.83 9.72
C GLU A 225 8.02 -10.68 10.50
N CYS A 226 7.57 -9.43 10.30
CA CYS A 226 8.16 -8.28 10.96
C CYS A 226 7.68 -8.16 12.40
N SER A 227 8.62 -8.17 13.34
CA SER A 227 8.35 -7.94 14.77
C SER A 227 8.13 -6.46 15.09
N GLU A 228 8.52 -5.55 14.21
CA GLU A 228 8.26 -4.13 14.37
C GLU A 228 6.82 -3.76 13.99
N PRO A 229 6.18 -2.87 14.73
CA PRO A 229 4.78 -2.56 14.52
C PRO A 229 4.55 -1.76 13.23
N MET A 230 3.44 -2.09 12.57
CA MET A 230 2.82 -1.29 11.54
C MET A 230 1.64 -0.54 12.17
N THR A 231 1.46 0.76 11.87
CA THR A 231 0.46 1.59 12.54
C THR A 231 -0.49 2.24 11.55
N VAL A 232 -1.79 2.02 11.72
CA VAL A 232 -2.82 2.80 11.02
C VAL A 232 -2.90 4.18 11.64
N CYS A 233 -2.62 5.21 10.85
CA CYS A 233 -2.58 6.59 11.32
C CYS A 233 -3.98 7.12 11.64
N GLY A 234 -4.06 8.02 12.62
CA GLY A 234 -5.27 8.81 12.88
C GLY A 234 -5.41 9.95 11.90
N VAL A 235 -6.63 10.51 11.82
CA VAL A 235 -6.84 11.78 11.11
C VAL A 235 -5.91 12.84 11.70
N PRO A 236 -5.16 13.58 10.89
CA PRO A 236 -4.39 14.72 11.38
C PRO A 236 -5.32 15.70 12.09
N SER A 237 -4.91 16.16 13.28
CA SER A 237 -5.62 17.20 14.06
C SER A 237 -5.35 18.57 13.49
#